data_1afe793f0e5fb8da27ad77051dc68b87
#
_entry.id   1afe793f0e5fb8da27ad77051dc68b87
#
_cell.length_a   1.000
_cell.length_b   1.000
_cell.length_c   1.000
_cell.angle_alpha   90.00
_cell.angle_beta   90.00
_cell.angle_gamma   90.00
#
_symmetry.space_group_name_H-M   'P 1'
#
loop_
_entity.id
_entity.type
_entity.pdbx_description
1 polymer ?
#
loop_
_entity_poly.entity_id
_entity_poly.type
_entity_poly.pdbx_seq_one_letter_code
_entity_poly.pdbx_strand_id
1 'polypeptide(L)'
;MAEKCAFWNEYDSIAGHICYCELAAFNRPVNPNFLSAIGCSPEKRVECMKSMEYAVGKGVIPEELAPPVTTTAAPVLSCDPPPEIAKTLVGVAQKKATTPAPALVMLALLAGAYISLGAVLFIIVTNDLSLYIGDGLSRLVGGLSFSLGLILVVLGGAELFTGNNLLAAGYLDKKVTGKQVLNNWFWVYLFNFVGALLVVFLFYFSGIWQANDGSVATRIINIAAAKTSLSWSEAFFRGILCNWLVCLAVWIAMAGKDAISKILGIMIPIAAFVAAGFEHSIANMFFVPMGILVKGSELAQSLVAPALLQGITWQTFFINNLIPVTLGNIIGGVVFVAAAYWTCYLRPVEGNKIATDGKGIL
;
A
#
# COMPACT_ATOMS: atom_id res chain seq x y z
N MET A 1 50.88 -19.07 -20.90
CA MET A 1 50.49 -19.77 -19.67
C MET A 1 49.92 -18.72 -18.74
N ALA A 2 48.66 -18.74 -18.49
CA ALA A 2 48.07 -17.82 -17.51
C ALA A 2 48.63 -18.18 -16.12
N GLU A 3 49.17 -17.20 -15.40
CA GLU A 3 49.60 -17.40 -14.00
C GLU A 3 48.43 -17.95 -13.18
N LYS A 4 48.63 -19.13 -12.57
CA LYS A 4 47.63 -19.76 -11.72
C LYS A 4 47.45 -18.92 -10.45
N CYS A 5 46.21 -18.64 -10.08
CA CYS A 5 45.89 -18.03 -8.81
C CYS A 5 46.33 -18.95 -7.64
N ALA A 6 46.76 -18.37 -6.50
CA ALA A 6 47.26 -19.14 -5.35
C ALA A 6 46.22 -20.14 -4.75
N PHE A 7 44.94 -20.00 -5.08
CA PHE A 7 43.83 -20.87 -4.65
C PHE A 7 43.27 -21.74 -5.76
N TRP A 8 44.06 -21.98 -6.84
CA TRP A 8 43.66 -22.78 -7.97
C TRP A 8 44.04 -24.24 -7.73
N ASN A 9 43.03 -25.13 -7.58
CA ASN A 9 43.20 -26.56 -7.45
C ASN A 9 43.01 -27.26 -8.79
N GLU A 10 43.85 -28.23 -9.08
CA GLU A 10 43.71 -29.15 -10.24
C GLU A 10 43.13 -30.47 -9.78
N TYR A 11 42.06 -30.88 -10.45
CA TYR A 11 41.44 -32.18 -10.23
C TYR A 11 41.62 -33.06 -11.46
N ASP A 12 42.32 -34.21 -11.29
CA ASP A 12 42.48 -35.19 -12.33
C ASP A 12 41.26 -36.09 -12.40
N SER A 13 40.51 -36.01 -13.48
CA SER A 13 39.41 -36.91 -13.78
C SER A 13 39.67 -37.69 -15.06
N ILE A 14 38.95 -38.78 -15.26
CA ILE A 14 39.01 -39.61 -16.49
C ILE A 14 38.67 -38.79 -17.75
N ALA A 15 38.10 -37.58 -17.60
CA ALA A 15 37.69 -36.68 -18.67
C ALA A 15 38.67 -35.54 -18.94
N GLY A 16 39.81 -35.42 -18.22
CA GLY A 16 40.82 -34.40 -18.37
C GLY A 16 41.00 -33.53 -17.11
N HIS A 17 42.04 -32.65 -17.15
CA HIS A 17 42.31 -31.75 -16.04
C HIS A 17 41.24 -30.66 -15.88
N ILE A 18 40.64 -30.59 -14.72
CA ILE A 18 39.67 -29.58 -14.37
C ILE A 18 40.26 -28.68 -13.26
N CYS A 19 40.39 -27.39 -13.55
CA CYS A 19 40.88 -26.41 -12.60
C CYS A 19 39.71 -25.61 -12.04
N TYR A 20 39.64 -25.46 -10.73
CA TYR A 20 38.65 -24.61 -10.06
C TYR A 20 39.31 -23.79 -8.93
N CYS A 21 38.71 -22.67 -8.61
CA CYS A 21 39.23 -21.79 -7.56
C CYS A 21 38.43 -22.03 -6.27
N GLU A 22 39.07 -22.41 -5.17
CA GLU A 22 38.47 -22.62 -3.86
C GLU A 22 37.64 -21.43 -3.37
N LEU A 23 38.10 -20.20 -3.65
CA LEU A 23 37.33 -19.00 -3.30
C LEU A 23 36.01 -18.86 -4.07
N ALA A 24 35.93 -19.36 -5.30
CA ALA A 24 34.69 -19.42 -6.05
C ALA A 24 33.75 -20.51 -5.48
N ALA A 25 34.30 -21.64 -5.07
CA ALA A 25 33.56 -22.74 -4.46
C ALA A 25 32.90 -22.37 -3.13
N PHE A 26 33.53 -21.54 -2.32
CA PHE A 26 32.99 -21.16 -1.00
C PHE A 26 32.01 -19.98 -1.03
N ASN A 27 31.74 -19.35 -2.16
CA ASN A 27 30.79 -18.25 -2.35
C ASN A 27 30.82 -17.18 -1.21
N ARG A 28 31.99 -16.94 -0.62
CA ARG A 28 32.17 -15.93 0.45
C ARG A 28 32.37 -14.55 -0.15
N PRO A 29 31.78 -13.50 0.41
CA PRO A 29 32.12 -12.14 0.03
C PRO A 29 33.59 -11.91 0.38
N VAL A 30 34.43 -11.76 -0.64
CA VAL A 30 35.87 -11.52 -0.49
C VAL A 30 36.14 -10.06 -0.82
N ASN A 31 36.92 -9.41 0.02
CA ASN A 31 37.35 -8.02 -0.20
C ASN A 31 38.01 -7.90 -1.58
N PRO A 32 37.58 -6.97 -2.45
CA PRO A 32 38.15 -6.78 -3.79
C PRO A 32 39.69 -6.56 -3.78
N ASN A 33 40.18 -5.88 -2.75
CA ASN A 33 41.62 -5.63 -2.59
C ASN A 33 42.41 -6.92 -2.29
N PHE A 34 41.81 -7.87 -1.56
CA PHE A 34 42.40 -9.18 -1.32
C PHE A 34 42.45 -10.02 -2.60
N LEU A 35 41.38 -10.01 -3.40
CA LEU A 35 41.32 -10.71 -4.69
C LEU A 35 42.41 -10.18 -5.66
N SER A 36 42.59 -8.87 -5.69
CA SER A 36 43.62 -8.23 -6.51
C SER A 36 45.05 -8.63 -6.06
N ALA A 37 45.29 -8.69 -4.74
CA ALA A 37 46.57 -9.07 -4.16
C ALA A 37 47.02 -10.52 -4.49
N ILE A 38 46.05 -11.43 -4.69
CA ILE A 38 46.28 -12.84 -5.06
C ILE A 38 46.14 -13.09 -6.57
N GLY A 39 46.01 -12.05 -7.40
CA GLY A 39 45.90 -12.15 -8.86
C GLY A 39 44.55 -12.68 -9.38
N CYS A 40 43.52 -12.73 -8.53
CA CYS A 40 42.17 -13.15 -8.90
C CYS A 40 41.25 -11.96 -9.23
N SER A 41 41.08 -11.63 -10.51
CA SER A 41 40.14 -10.60 -10.91
C SER A 41 38.68 -11.07 -10.79
N PRO A 42 37.68 -10.15 -10.64
CA PRO A 42 36.26 -10.50 -10.64
C PRO A 42 35.83 -11.28 -11.89
N GLU A 43 36.43 -10.99 -13.03
CA GLU A 43 36.17 -11.67 -14.31
C GLU A 43 36.65 -13.13 -14.29
N LYS A 44 37.87 -13.37 -13.80
CA LYS A 44 38.43 -14.75 -13.64
C LYS A 44 37.56 -15.58 -12.67
N ARG A 45 37.02 -14.97 -11.60
CA ARG A 45 36.10 -15.64 -10.67
C ARG A 45 34.82 -16.10 -11.35
N VAL A 46 34.20 -15.25 -12.18
CA VAL A 46 33.02 -15.57 -12.95
C VAL A 46 33.28 -16.71 -13.93
N GLU A 47 34.44 -16.71 -14.59
CA GLU A 47 34.86 -17.77 -15.52
C GLU A 47 35.06 -19.11 -14.80
N CYS A 48 35.68 -19.12 -13.63
CA CYS A 48 35.83 -20.31 -12.79
C CYS A 48 34.49 -20.86 -12.34
N MET A 49 33.52 -20.03 -11.94
CA MET A 49 32.18 -20.46 -11.55
C MET A 49 31.44 -21.12 -12.73
N LYS A 50 31.48 -20.53 -13.92
CA LYS A 50 30.88 -21.11 -15.14
C LYS A 50 31.48 -22.47 -15.49
N SER A 51 32.80 -22.61 -15.35
CA SER A 51 33.49 -23.88 -15.59
C SER A 51 33.10 -24.95 -14.59
N MET A 52 32.85 -24.59 -13.33
CA MET A 52 32.34 -25.50 -12.30
C MET A 52 30.92 -25.96 -12.58
N GLU A 53 30.02 -25.04 -12.92
CA GLU A 53 28.63 -25.37 -13.29
C GLU A 53 28.59 -26.34 -14.49
N TYR A 54 29.45 -26.11 -15.46
CA TYR A 54 29.59 -27.02 -16.61
C TYR A 54 30.09 -28.41 -16.22
N ALA A 55 31.06 -28.50 -15.31
CA ALA A 55 31.63 -29.74 -14.85
C ALA A 55 30.62 -30.59 -14.03
N VAL A 56 29.81 -29.92 -13.18
CA VAL A 56 28.69 -30.56 -12.45
C VAL A 56 27.63 -31.07 -13.41
N GLY A 57 27.22 -30.26 -14.39
CA GLY A 57 26.20 -30.60 -15.39
C GLY A 57 26.62 -31.75 -16.31
N LYS A 58 27.92 -32.06 -16.43
CA LYS A 58 28.48 -33.21 -17.15
C LYS A 58 28.74 -34.43 -16.27
N GLY A 59 28.43 -34.37 -14.97
CA GLY A 59 28.66 -35.48 -14.03
C GLY A 59 30.14 -35.74 -13.73
N VAL A 60 31.02 -34.80 -14.06
CA VAL A 60 32.48 -34.92 -13.82
C VAL A 60 32.81 -34.66 -12.35
N ILE A 61 32.01 -33.83 -11.69
CA ILE A 61 32.04 -33.59 -10.24
C ILE A 61 30.71 -34.11 -9.67
N PRO A 62 30.71 -35.00 -8.64
CA PRO A 62 29.49 -35.40 -7.96
C PRO A 62 28.70 -34.20 -7.41
N GLU A 63 27.38 -34.22 -7.56
CA GLU A 63 26.49 -33.15 -7.12
C GLU A 63 26.63 -32.85 -5.62
N GLU A 64 26.95 -33.89 -4.81
CA GLU A 64 27.20 -33.79 -3.37
C GLU A 64 28.46 -32.99 -3.00
N LEU A 65 29.42 -32.86 -3.91
CA LEU A 65 30.66 -32.07 -3.76
C LEU A 65 30.57 -30.69 -4.43
N ALA A 66 29.48 -30.46 -5.17
CA ALA A 66 29.20 -29.15 -5.69
C ALA A 66 28.89 -28.20 -4.50
N PRO A 67 29.56 -27.04 -4.40
CA PRO A 67 29.12 -26.07 -3.41
C PRO A 67 27.65 -25.77 -3.66
N PRO A 68 26.84 -25.62 -2.59
CA PRO A 68 25.45 -25.23 -2.78
C PRO A 68 25.43 -23.98 -3.66
N VAL A 69 24.79 -24.08 -4.82
CA VAL A 69 24.54 -22.93 -5.69
C VAL A 69 23.55 -22.05 -4.92
N THR A 70 24.05 -21.35 -3.91
CA THR A 70 23.35 -20.23 -3.35
C THR A 70 23.41 -19.17 -4.45
N THR A 71 22.47 -19.22 -5.36
CA THR A 71 22.05 -18.04 -6.11
C THR A 71 21.56 -17.03 -5.10
N THR A 72 22.48 -16.38 -4.38
CA THR A 72 22.24 -15.07 -3.82
C THR A 72 22.21 -14.10 -5.02
N ALA A 73 21.22 -14.29 -5.90
CA ALA A 73 20.74 -13.17 -6.66
C ALA A 73 20.55 -12.07 -5.61
N ALA A 74 21.29 -10.98 -5.73
CA ALA A 74 20.98 -9.76 -5.00
C ALA A 74 19.46 -9.64 -5.04
N PRO A 75 18.78 -9.27 -3.93
CA PRO A 75 17.33 -9.20 -3.93
C PRO A 75 16.95 -8.31 -5.12
N VAL A 76 16.54 -8.96 -6.20
CA VAL A 76 15.96 -8.24 -7.32
C VAL A 76 14.71 -7.67 -6.70
N LEU A 77 14.66 -6.35 -6.54
CA LEU A 77 13.45 -5.63 -6.19
C LEU A 77 12.46 -5.91 -7.31
N SER A 78 11.83 -7.09 -7.25
CA SER A 78 10.89 -7.53 -8.25
C SER A 78 9.50 -7.05 -7.83
N CYS A 79 8.85 -6.30 -8.69
CA CYS A 79 7.42 -6.05 -8.57
C CYS A 79 6.67 -6.97 -9.53
N ASP A 80 5.46 -7.39 -9.14
CA ASP A 80 4.60 -8.16 -10.04
C ASP A 80 4.14 -7.29 -11.21
N PRO A 81 4.11 -7.83 -12.45
CA PRO A 81 3.56 -7.14 -13.60
C PRO A 81 2.02 -7.01 -13.46
N PRO A 82 1.40 -5.99 -14.11
CA PRO A 82 -0.03 -5.71 -13.97
C PRO A 82 -0.98 -6.90 -14.16
N PRO A 83 -0.78 -7.85 -15.09
CA PRO A 83 -1.64 -9.02 -15.19
C PRO A 83 -1.61 -9.94 -13.95
N GLU A 84 -0.45 -10.07 -13.30
CA GLU A 84 -0.32 -10.89 -12.07
C GLU A 84 -0.95 -10.17 -10.87
N ILE A 85 -0.84 -8.83 -10.81
CA ILE A 85 -1.54 -8.05 -9.78
C ILE A 85 -3.05 -8.23 -9.93
N ALA A 86 -3.57 -8.23 -11.17
CA ALA A 86 -5.00 -8.44 -11.42
C ALA A 86 -5.49 -9.83 -10.92
N LYS A 87 -4.72 -10.89 -11.15
CA LYS A 87 -5.02 -12.23 -10.61
C LYS A 87 -4.98 -12.25 -9.09
N THR A 88 -3.95 -11.64 -8.50
CA THR A 88 -3.80 -11.51 -7.04
C THR A 88 -5.01 -10.77 -6.44
N LEU A 89 -5.47 -9.69 -7.08
CA LEU A 89 -6.64 -8.94 -6.65
C LEU A 89 -7.89 -9.80 -6.56
N VAL A 90 -8.15 -10.66 -7.57
CA VAL A 90 -9.30 -11.59 -7.56
C VAL A 90 -9.18 -12.59 -6.41
N GLY A 91 -7.98 -13.14 -6.16
CA GLY A 91 -7.73 -14.03 -5.02
C GLY A 91 -7.96 -13.34 -3.67
N VAL A 92 -7.51 -12.11 -3.52
CA VAL A 92 -7.76 -11.29 -2.32
C VAL A 92 -9.26 -11.02 -2.16
N ALA A 93 -9.98 -10.71 -3.25
CA ALA A 93 -11.42 -10.50 -3.21
C ALA A 93 -12.18 -11.75 -2.71
N GLN A 94 -11.81 -12.95 -3.18
CA GLN A 94 -12.39 -14.20 -2.68
C GLN A 94 -12.16 -14.40 -1.18
N LYS A 95 -10.91 -14.19 -0.72
CA LYS A 95 -10.56 -14.32 0.70
C LYS A 95 -11.36 -13.35 1.56
N LYS A 96 -11.46 -12.07 1.18
CA LYS A 96 -12.20 -11.04 1.91
C LYS A 96 -13.71 -11.31 1.93
N ALA A 97 -14.27 -11.80 0.82
CA ALA A 97 -15.69 -12.13 0.69
C ALA A 97 -16.12 -13.32 1.55
N THR A 98 -15.18 -14.14 2.03
CA THR A 98 -15.42 -15.33 2.85
C THR A 98 -14.86 -15.19 4.27
N THR A 99 -14.39 -14.01 4.66
CA THR A 99 -13.89 -13.76 6.02
C THR A 99 -14.98 -14.02 7.06
N PRO A 100 -14.72 -14.82 8.11
CA PRO A 100 -15.67 -15.08 9.18
C PRO A 100 -16.13 -13.80 9.88
N ALA A 101 -17.42 -13.69 10.22
CA ALA A 101 -18.01 -12.46 10.74
C ALA A 101 -17.26 -11.86 11.96
N PRO A 102 -16.85 -12.62 12.99
CA PRO A 102 -16.10 -12.02 14.11
C PRO A 102 -14.79 -11.39 13.68
N ALA A 103 -14.04 -12.04 12.77
CA ALA A 103 -12.80 -11.50 12.24
C ALA A 103 -13.05 -10.27 11.37
N LEU A 104 -14.08 -10.30 10.50
CA LEU A 104 -14.48 -9.18 9.65
C LEU A 104 -14.78 -7.94 10.49
N VAL A 105 -15.59 -8.09 11.55
CA VAL A 105 -15.96 -7.01 12.46
C VAL A 105 -14.74 -6.40 13.14
N MET A 106 -13.87 -7.24 13.71
CA MET A 106 -12.67 -6.75 14.39
C MET A 106 -11.72 -6.04 13.41
N LEU A 107 -11.45 -6.63 12.25
CA LEU A 107 -10.57 -6.03 11.24
C LEU A 107 -11.14 -4.74 10.66
N ALA A 108 -12.47 -4.65 10.53
CA ALA A 108 -13.13 -3.41 10.09
C ALA A 108 -13.04 -2.31 11.15
N LEU A 109 -13.25 -2.64 12.44
CA LEU A 109 -13.07 -1.69 13.53
C LEU A 109 -11.63 -1.15 13.56
N LEU A 110 -10.63 -2.04 13.45
CA LEU A 110 -9.22 -1.66 13.39
C LEU A 110 -8.93 -0.74 12.19
N ALA A 111 -9.49 -1.00 11.01
CA ALA A 111 -9.26 -0.15 9.84
C ALA A 111 -9.78 1.27 10.05
N GLY A 112 -10.98 1.44 10.60
CA GLY A 112 -11.52 2.75 10.97
C GLY A 112 -10.62 3.48 11.96
N ALA A 113 -10.12 2.75 12.97
CA ALA A 113 -9.18 3.29 13.95
C ALA A 113 -7.84 3.68 13.30
N TYR A 114 -7.28 2.85 12.42
CA TYR A 114 -5.99 3.12 11.75
C TYR A 114 -6.06 4.35 10.84
N ILE A 115 -7.11 4.50 10.05
CA ILE A 115 -7.32 5.71 9.24
C ILE A 115 -7.42 6.94 10.14
N SER A 116 -8.11 6.82 11.27
CA SER A 116 -8.24 7.91 12.25
C SER A 116 -6.92 8.27 12.92
N LEU A 117 -6.04 7.32 13.22
CA LEU A 117 -4.68 7.59 13.71
C LEU A 117 -3.85 8.34 12.66
N GLY A 118 -4.00 8.00 11.38
CA GLY A 118 -3.41 8.79 10.28
C GLY A 118 -3.96 10.22 10.25
N ALA A 119 -5.27 10.39 10.50
CA ALA A 119 -5.91 11.71 10.57
C ALA A 119 -5.44 12.51 11.78
N VAL A 120 -5.25 11.88 12.94
CA VAL A 120 -4.65 12.53 14.13
C VAL A 120 -3.26 13.03 13.80
N LEU A 121 -2.39 12.20 13.24
CA LEU A 121 -1.03 12.60 12.87
C LEU A 121 -1.05 13.77 11.86
N PHE A 122 -1.93 13.70 10.85
CA PHE A 122 -2.15 14.79 9.89
C PHE A 122 -2.51 16.10 10.60
N ILE A 123 -3.46 16.10 11.53
CA ILE A 123 -3.87 17.30 12.28
C ILE A 123 -2.70 17.87 13.06
N ILE A 124 -2.01 17.02 13.83
CA ILE A 124 -0.90 17.43 14.70
C ILE A 124 0.26 18.04 13.89
N VAL A 125 0.61 17.44 12.74
CA VAL A 125 1.72 17.92 11.91
C VAL A 125 1.35 19.21 11.16
N THR A 126 0.07 19.40 10.83
CA THR A 126 -0.36 20.53 9.97
C THR A 126 -1.10 21.63 10.72
N ASN A 127 -1.13 21.63 12.07
CA ASN A 127 -1.95 22.61 12.80
C ASN A 127 -1.52 24.08 12.58
N ASP A 128 -0.21 24.30 12.42
CA ASP A 128 0.39 25.62 12.18
C ASP A 128 1.41 25.62 11.02
N LEU A 129 1.71 24.45 10.43
CA LEU A 129 2.79 24.26 9.47
C LEU A 129 2.70 25.20 8.25
N SER A 130 1.50 25.52 7.78
CA SER A 130 1.30 26.43 6.64
C SER A 130 1.82 27.84 6.87
N LEU A 131 1.94 28.27 8.12
CA LEU A 131 2.52 29.57 8.49
C LEU A 131 4.03 29.65 8.18
N TYR A 132 4.72 28.52 8.18
CA TYR A 132 6.18 28.45 8.00
C TYR A 132 6.61 28.04 6.59
N ILE A 133 5.86 27.14 5.93
CA ILE A 133 6.28 26.55 4.64
C ILE A 133 5.25 26.74 3.51
N GLY A 134 4.17 27.48 3.77
CA GLY A 134 3.09 27.72 2.81
C GLY A 134 2.13 26.52 2.65
N ASP A 135 0.94 26.79 2.09
CA ASP A 135 -0.16 25.81 2.02
C ASP A 135 0.17 24.57 1.19
N GLY A 136 0.81 24.73 0.03
CA GLY A 136 1.09 23.60 -0.86
C GLY A 136 1.97 22.56 -0.22
N LEU A 137 3.09 22.97 0.37
CA LEU A 137 4.02 22.06 1.02
C LEU A 137 3.45 21.50 2.33
N SER A 138 2.71 22.29 3.10
CA SER A 138 2.00 21.85 4.29
C SER A 138 0.99 20.72 3.96
N ARG A 139 0.23 20.86 2.87
CA ARG A 139 -0.68 19.79 2.39
C ARG A 139 0.05 18.51 1.99
N LEU A 140 1.20 18.63 1.32
CA LEU A 140 2.00 17.48 0.93
C LEU A 140 2.56 16.75 2.16
N VAL A 141 3.15 17.46 3.10
CA VAL A 141 3.65 16.89 4.37
C VAL A 141 2.51 16.26 5.17
N GLY A 142 1.36 16.93 5.22
CA GLY A 142 0.15 16.37 5.83
C GLY A 142 -0.30 15.08 5.16
N GLY A 143 -0.26 15.01 3.83
CA GLY A 143 -0.60 13.79 3.09
C GLY A 143 0.37 12.63 3.35
N LEU A 144 1.66 12.92 3.43
CA LEU A 144 2.67 11.94 3.84
C LEU A 144 2.39 11.41 5.25
N SER A 145 2.06 12.31 6.19
CA SER A 145 1.70 11.95 7.57
C SER A 145 0.43 11.09 7.62
N PHE A 146 -0.61 11.46 6.84
CA PHE A 146 -1.87 10.71 6.74
C PHE A 146 -1.68 9.29 6.18
N SER A 147 -0.64 9.07 5.37
CA SER A 147 -0.33 7.75 4.78
C SER A 147 -0.14 6.65 5.82
N LEU A 148 0.23 7.00 7.07
CA LEU A 148 0.27 6.09 8.21
C LEU A 148 -1.01 5.25 8.29
N GLY A 149 -2.18 5.85 8.08
CA GLY A 149 -3.46 5.16 8.18
C GLY A 149 -3.57 3.98 7.21
N LEU A 150 -3.29 4.19 5.91
CA LEU A 150 -3.38 3.10 4.93
C LEU A 150 -2.21 2.11 5.04
N ILE A 151 -1.04 2.56 5.47
CA ILE A 151 0.10 1.66 5.77
C ILE A 151 -0.31 0.65 6.87
N LEU A 152 -0.90 1.14 7.97
CA LEU A 152 -1.40 0.28 9.04
C LEU A 152 -2.51 -0.68 8.56
N VAL A 153 -3.43 -0.19 7.71
CA VAL A 153 -4.49 -1.03 7.12
C VAL A 153 -3.92 -2.17 6.28
N VAL A 154 -2.98 -1.86 5.38
CA VAL A 154 -2.47 -2.84 4.41
C VAL A 154 -1.50 -3.82 5.07
N LEU A 155 -0.54 -3.34 5.86
CA LEU A 155 0.45 -4.19 6.52
C LEU A 155 -0.11 -4.89 7.75
N GLY A 156 -1.03 -4.26 8.48
CA GLY A 156 -1.73 -4.87 9.61
C GLY A 156 -2.89 -5.78 9.20
N GLY A 157 -3.27 -5.81 7.91
CA GLY A 157 -4.27 -6.72 7.37
C GLY A 157 -5.72 -6.36 7.71
N ALA A 158 -6.03 -5.08 7.96
CA ALA A 158 -7.35 -4.61 8.35
C ALA A 158 -8.31 -4.46 7.13
N GLU A 159 -9.62 -4.42 7.41
CA GLU A 159 -10.69 -4.37 6.40
C GLU A 159 -11.20 -2.94 6.24
N LEU A 160 -10.76 -2.26 5.18
CA LEU A 160 -11.14 -0.89 4.87
C LEU A 160 -12.16 -0.84 3.73
N PHE A 161 -13.31 -0.19 3.95
CA PHE A 161 -14.39 -0.08 2.97
C PHE A 161 -13.93 0.43 1.60
N THR A 162 -13.17 1.52 1.58
CA THR A 162 -12.70 2.14 0.33
C THR A 162 -11.77 1.20 -0.45
N GLY A 163 -10.89 0.46 0.22
CA GLY A 163 -10.07 -0.60 -0.39
C GLY A 163 -10.90 -1.82 -0.82
N ASN A 164 -11.97 -2.14 -0.08
CA ASN A 164 -12.85 -3.25 -0.38
C ASN A 164 -13.80 -2.98 -1.57
N ASN A 165 -13.82 -1.76 -2.13
CA ASN A 165 -14.46 -1.53 -3.43
C ASN A 165 -13.80 -2.37 -4.54
N LEU A 166 -12.56 -2.76 -4.37
CA LEU A 166 -11.85 -3.69 -5.27
C LEU A 166 -12.43 -5.12 -5.30
N LEU A 167 -13.31 -5.51 -4.34
CA LEU A 167 -14.04 -6.78 -4.41
C LEU A 167 -14.88 -6.89 -5.69
N ALA A 168 -15.24 -5.76 -6.29
CA ALA A 168 -15.91 -5.70 -7.58
C ALA A 168 -15.16 -6.45 -8.70
N ALA A 169 -13.83 -6.51 -8.66
CA ALA A 169 -13.05 -7.30 -9.62
C ALA A 169 -13.34 -8.81 -9.49
N GLY A 170 -13.46 -9.31 -8.25
CA GLY A 170 -13.85 -10.70 -7.99
C GLY A 170 -15.29 -11.02 -8.43
N TYR A 171 -16.20 -10.04 -8.33
CA TYR A 171 -17.57 -10.17 -8.85
C TYR A 171 -17.59 -10.23 -10.37
N LEU A 172 -16.87 -9.35 -11.05
CA LEU A 172 -16.74 -9.35 -12.51
C LEU A 172 -16.11 -10.63 -13.04
N ASP A 173 -15.15 -11.19 -12.29
CA ASP A 173 -14.51 -12.48 -12.60
C ASP A 173 -15.34 -13.70 -12.17
N LYS A 174 -16.57 -13.50 -11.69
CA LYS A 174 -17.50 -14.54 -11.25
C LYS A 174 -16.97 -15.42 -10.10
N LYS A 175 -16.00 -14.95 -9.35
CA LYS A 175 -15.42 -15.63 -8.19
C LYS A 175 -16.05 -15.21 -6.86
N VAL A 176 -16.77 -14.08 -6.86
CA VAL A 176 -17.48 -13.54 -5.70
C VAL A 176 -18.89 -13.16 -6.15
N THR A 177 -19.90 -13.43 -5.31
CA THR A 177 -21.30 -13.05 -5.60
C THR A 177 -21.57 -11.61 -5.21
N GLY A 178 -22.52 -10.95 -5.88
CA GLY A 178 -22.94 -9.59 -5.51
C GLY A 178 -23.43 -9.49 -4.05
N LYS A 179 -24.11 -10.53 -3.54
CA LYS A 179 -24.53 -10.61 -2.15
C LYS A 179 -23.32 -10.58 -1.17
N GLN A 180 -22.26 -11.30 -1.50
CA GLN A 180 -21.03 -11.29 -0.68
C GLN A 180 -20.36 -9.92 -0.70
N VAL A 181 -20.28 -9.26 -1.87
CA VAL A 181 -19.74 -7.89 -1.97
C VAL A 181 -20.55 -6.92 -1.10
N LEU A 182 -21.87 -6.88 -1.26
CA LEU A 182 -22.74 -5.96 -0.51
C LEU A 182 -22.69 -6.24 1.01
N ASN A 183 -22.69 -7.52 1.40
CA ASN A 183 -22.58 -7.91 2.80
C ASN A 183 -21.24 -7.47 3.41
N ASN A 184 -20.12 -7.67 2.69
CA ASN A 184 -18.81 -7.19 3.14
C ASN A 184 -18.80 -5.66 3.25
N TRP A 185 -19.26 -4.93 2.23
CA TRP A 185 -19.30 -3.48 2.24
C TRP A 185 -20.11 -2.92 3.39
N PHE A 186 -21.31 -3.48 3.65
CA PHE A 186 -22.19 -3.01 4.72
C PHE A 186 -21.51 -3.13 6.10
N TRP A 187 -21.02 -4.34 6.44
CA TRP A 187 -20.42 -4.57 7.75
C TRP A 187 -19.08 -3.83 7.92
N VAL A 188 -18.25 -3.82 6.88
CA VAL A 188 -16.98 -3.10 6.92
C VAL A 188 -17.21 -1.59 7.06
N TYR A 189 -18.14 -1.01 6.31
CA TYR A 189 -18.47 0.41 6.41
C TYR A 189 -18.97 0.79 7.81
N LEU A 190 -19.90 0.02 8.35
CA LEU A 190 -20.45 0.24 9.68
C LEU A 190 -19.34 0.18 10.76
N PHE A 191 -18.51 -0.86 10.74
CA PHE A 191 -17.48 -1.01 11.77
C PHE A 191 -16.24 -0.12 11.52
N ASN A 192 -15.98 0.33 10.30
CA ASN A 192 -15.03 1.44 10.09
C ASN A 192 -15.52 2.70 10.80
N PHE A 193 -16.84 2.99 10.74
CA PHE A 193 -17.41 4.14 11.46
C PHE A 193 -17.26 3.99 12.98
N VAL A 194 -17.59 2.83 13.54
CA VAL A 194 -17.40 2.55 14.97
C VAL A 194 -15.92 2.71 15.39
N GLY A 195 -14.99 2.18 14.59
CA GLY A 195 -13.56 2.33 14.83
C GLY A 195 -13.07 3.77 14.77
N ALA A 196 -13.61 4.56 13.84
CA ALA A 196 -13.31 5.99 13.74
C ALA A 196 -13.83 6.74 14.98
N LEU A 197 -15.08 6.49 15.40
CA LEU A 197 -15.64 7.09 16.61
C LEU A 197 -14.89 6.71 17.89
N LEU A 198 -14.38 5.49 17.98
CA LEU A 198 -13.52 5.09 19.09
C LEU A 198 -12.29 6.00 19.20
N VAL A 199 -11.60 6.27 18.08
CA VAL A 199 -10.43 7.17 18.09
C VAL A 199 -10.84 8.61 18.34
N VAL A 200 -11.98 9.08 17.81
CA VAL A 200 -12.55 10.40 18.15
C VAL A 200 -12.69 10.54 19.67
N PHE A 201 -13.30 9.55 20.31
CA PHE A 201 -13.48 9.54 21.75
C PHE A 201 -12.14 9.55 22.52
N LEU A 202 -11.22 8.64 22.17
CA LEU A 202 -9.92 8.56 22.81
C LEU A 202 -9.11 9.86 22.63
N PHE A 203 -9.10 10.43 21.43
CA PHE A 203 -8.36 11.66 21.15
C PHE A 203 -8.99 12.87 21.83
N TYR A 204 -10.32 12.96 21.91
CA TYR A 204 -11.00 14.01 22.65
C TYR A 204 -10.64 13.98 24.15
N PHE A 205 -10.75 12.83 24.79
CA PHE A 205 -10.47 12.68 26.23
C PHE A 205 -8.97 12.72 26.58
N SER A 206 -8.07 12.55 25.59
CA SER A 206 -6.63 12.74 25.81
C SER A 206 -6.26 14.21 26.08
N GLY A 207 -7.11 15.16 25.71
CA GLY A 207 -6.85 16.61 25.85
C GLY A 207 -5.85 17.17 24.84
N ILE A 208 -5.22 16.33 23.98
CA ILE A 208 -4.20 16.76 23.00
C ILE A 208 -4.76 17.79 21.98
N TRP A 209 -6.05 17.72 21.71
CA TRP A 209 -6.71 18.68 20.81
C TRP A 209 -6.65 20.14 21.29
N GLN A 210 -6.34 20.41 22.57
CA GLN A 210 -6.16 21.73 23.16
C GLN A 210 -4.72 22.28 23.01
N ALA A 211 -3.79 21.44 22.53
CA ALA A 211 -2.38 21.77 22.47
C ALA A 211 -2.09 22.95 21.53
N ASN A 212 -0.89 23.51 21.67
CA ASN A 212 -0.35 24.57 20.85
C ASN A 212 -1.26 25.82 20.85
N ASP A 213 -1.62 26.31 22.06
CA ASP A 213 -2.48 27.46 22.29
C ASP A 213 -3.81 27.41 21.50
N GLY A 214 -4.36 26.20 21.33
CA GLY A 214 -5.60 25.96 20.61
C GLY A 214 -5.47 25.87 19.08
N SER A 215 -4.25 25.92 18.52
CA SER A 215 -4.04 25.77 17.08
C SER A 215 -4.53 24.42 16.57
N VAL A 216 -4.35 23.36 17.36
CA VAL A 216 -4.88 22.02 17.04
C VAL A 216 -6.42 22.02 16.98
N ALA A 217 -7.08 22.66 17.96
CA ALA A 217 -8.55 22.80 17.96
C ALA A 217 -9.03 23.59 16.72
N THR A 218 -8.38 24.71 16.44
CA THR A 218 -8.66 25.53 15.25
C THR A 218 -8.52 24.74 13.96
N ARG A 219 -7.45 23.94 13.84
CA ARG A 219 -7.23 23.04 12.69
C ARG A 219 -8.34 22.01 12.52
N ILE A 220 -8.77 21.35 13.60
CA ILE A 220 -9.88 20.39 13.61
C ILE A 220 -11.16 21.04 13.09
N ILE A 221 -11.50 22.22 13.62
CA ILE A 221 -12.71 22.97 13.22
C ILE A 221 -12.64 23.36 11.74
N ASN A 222 -11.53 23.91 11.29
CA ASN A 222 -11.36 24.34 9.90
C ASN A 222 -11.50 23.16 8.93
N ILE A 223 -10.97 21.99 9.26
CA ILE A 223 -11.12 20.77 8.45
C ILE A 223 -12.59 20.34 8.42
N ALA A 224 -13.25 20.25 9.57
CA ALA A 224 -14.64 19.85 9.64
C ALA A 224 -15.57 20.83 8.90
N ALA A 225 -15.36 22.14 9.07
CA ALA A 225 -16.13 23.16 8.38
C ALA A 225 -15.95 23.08 6.85
N ALA A 226 -14.72 22.95 6.38
CA ALA A 226 -14.44 22.80 4.94
C ALA A 226 -15.14 21.58 4.33
N LYS A 227 -15.22 20.46 5.08
CA LYS A 227 -15.87 19.23 4.63
C LYS A 227 -17.40 19.32 4.62
N THR A 228 -17.99 19.97 5.62
CA THR A 228 -19.45 20.11 5.73
C THR A 228 -20.02 21.22 4.86
N SER A 229 -19.20 22.15 4.35
CA SER A 229 -19.59 23.26 3.46
C SER A 229 -19.54 22.91 1.97
N LEU A 230 -19.04 21.72 1.60
CA LEU A 230 -19.02 21.28 0.20
C LEU A 230 -20.45 21.16 -0.36
N SER A 231 -20.62 21.55 -1.62
CA SER A 231 -21.79 21.17 -2.36
C SER A 231 -21.80 19.65 -2.60
N TRP A 232 -23.00 19.11 -2.83
CA TRP A 232 -23.15 17.66 -3.07
C TRP A 232 -22.31 17.16 -4.24
N SER A 233 -22.26 17.93 -5.34
CA SER A 233 -21.46 17.61 -6.52
C SER A 233 -19.95 17.66 -6.23
N GLU A 234 -19.46 18.68 -5.51
CA GLU A 234 -18.06 18.75 -5.13
C GLU A 234 -17.65 17.55 -4.27
N ALA A 235 -18.42 17.23 -3.24
CA ALA A 235 -18.20 16.10 -2.37
C ALA A 235 -18.15 14.78 -3.15
N PHE A 236 -19.08 14.59 -4.09
CA PHE A 236 -19.16 13.40 -4.94
C PHE A 236 -17.95 13.25 -5.88
N PHE A 237 -17.60 14.29 -6.65
CA PHE A 237 -16.48 14.20 -7.58
C PHE A 237 -15.12 14.12 -6.88
N ARG A 238 -14.94 14.84 -5.75
CA ARG A 238 -13.75 14.67 -4.90
C ARG A 238 -13.69 13.26 -4.32
N GLY A 239 -14.83 12.64 -4.03
CA GLY A 239 -14.92 11.23 -3.64
C GLY A 239 -14.43 10.27 -4.72
N ILE A 240 -14.80 10.47 -5.99
CA ILE A 240 -14.33 9.66 -7.12
C ILE A 240 -12.80 9.73 -7.22
N LEU A 241 -12.27 10.95 -7.29
CA LEU A 241 -10.83 11.18 -7.44
C LEU A 241 -10.01 10.62 -6.28
N CYS A 242 -10.54 10.72 -5.06
CA CYS A 242 -9.91 10.15 -3.87
C CYS A 242 -9.77 8.63 -3.99
N ASN A 243 -10.89 7.93 -4.17
CA ASN A 243 -10.85 6.46 -4.11
C ASN A 243 -10.24 5.82 -5.36
N TRP A 244 -10.15 6.54 -6.47
CA TRP A 244 -9.31 6.14 -7.58
C TRP A 244 -7.84 6.00 -7.12
N LEU A 245 -7.30 7.01 -6.42
CA LEU A 245 -5.93 6.98 -5.89
C LEU A 245 -5.76 5.97 -4.74
N VAL A 246 -6.73 5.85 -3.83
CA VAL A 246 -6.67 4.86 -2.74
C VAL A 246 -6.63 3.43 -3.28
N CYS A 247 -7.47 3.11 -4.25
CA CYS A 247 -7.47 1.80 -4.87
C CYS A 247 -6.20 1.54 -5.70
N LEU A 248 -5.62 2.57 -6.34
CA LEU A 248 -4.30 2.46 -6.97
C LEU A 248 -3.18 2.25 -5.94
N ALA A 249 -3.24 2.89 -4.77
CA ALA A 249 -2.29 2.63 -3.69
C ALA A 249 -2.33 1.16 -3.24
N VAL A 250 -3.52 0.58 -3.10
CA VAL A 250 -3.69 -0.85 -2.77
C VAL A 250 -3.18 -1.74 -3.91
N TRP A 251 -3.45 -1.38 -5.18
CA TRP A 251 -2.95 -2.07 -6.35
C TRP A 251 -1.41 -2.09 -6.40
N ILE A 252 -0.78 -0.93 -6.23
CA ILE A 252 0.69 -0.83 -6.21
C ILE A 252 1.27 -1.61 -5.02
N ALA A 253 0.63 -1.56 -3.85
CA ALA A 253 1.05 -2.34 -2.69
C ALA A 253 0.99 -3.86 -2.92
N MET A 254 0.07 -4.35 -3.76
CA MET A 254 0.03 -5.76 -4.16
C MET A 254 1.21 -6.14 -5.07
N ALA A 255 1.73 -5.22 -5.88
CA ALA A 255 2.91 -5.45 -6.70
C ALA A 255 4.19 -5.63 -5.88
N GLY A 256 4.30 -4.95 -4.74
CA GLY A 256 5.47 -4.99 -3.87
C GLY A 256 5.63 -6.34 -3.16
N LYS A 257 6.87 -6.86 -3.11
CA LYS A 257 7.20 -8.14 -2.47
C LYS A 257 7.68 -7.99 -1.02
N ASP A 258 8.08 -6.80 -0.63
CA ASP A 258 8.59 -6.47 0.71
C ASP A 258 7.83 -5.30 1.33
N ALA A 259 8.04 -5.09 2.64
CA ALA A 259 7.33 -4.05 3.38
C ALA A 259 7.67 -2.63 2.90
N ILE A 260 8.92 -2.36 2.54
CA ILE A 260 9.39 -1.03 2.13
C ILE A 260 8.74 -0.65 0.79
N SER A 261 8.74 -1.56 -0.18
CA SER A 261 8.08 -1.38 -1.48
C SER A 261 6.59 -1.10 -1.32
N LYS A 262 5.91 -1.80 -0.41
CA LYS A 262 4.49 -1.55 -0.10
C LYS A 262 4.27 -0.18 0.53
N ILE A 263 5.09 0.20 1.51
CA ILE A 263 5.02 1.50 2.17
C ILE A 263 5.16 2.63 1.16
N LEU A 264 6.21 2.61 0.34
CA LEU A 264 6.46 3.64 -0.68
C LEU A 264 5.34 3.68 -1.73
N GLY A 265 4.85 2.53 -2.17
CA GLY A 265 3.73 2.41 -3.10
C GLY A 265 2.41 2.98 -2.57
N ILE A 266 2.22 2.96 -1.25
CA ILE A 266 1.07 3.57 -0.57
C ILE A 266 1.26 5.08 -0.40
N MET A 267 2.43 5.51 0.04
CA MET A 267 2.67 6.89 0.47
C MET A 267 2.36 7.92 -0.62
N ILE A 268 2.81 7.70 -1.84
CA ILE A 268 2.69 8.70 -2.91
C ILE A 268 1.23 8.94 -3.33
N PRO A 269 0.42 7.91 -3.67
CA PRO A 269 -0.98 8.15 -4.03
C PRO A 269 -1.81 8.73 -2.87
N ILE A 270 -1.51 8.34 -1.62
CA ILE A 270 -2.19 8.86 -0.44
C ILE A 270 -1.82 10.34 -0.22
N ALA A 271 -0.53 10.68 -0.28
CA ALA A 271 -0.08 12.06 -0.19
C ALA A 271 -0.72 12.93 -1.28
N ALA A 272 -0.83 12.42 -2.50
CA ALA A 272 -1.44 13.11 -3.62
C ALA A 272 -2.92 13.45 -3.37
N PHE A 273 -3.75 12.47 -2.95
CA PHE A 273 -5.16 12.75 -2.74
C PHE A 273 -5.41 13.71 -1.57
N VAL A 274 -4.63 13.61 -0.49
CA VAL A 274 -4.74 14.53 0.65
C VAL A 274 -4.32 15.94 0.26
N ALA A 275 -3.18 16.09 -0.41
CA ALA A 275 -2.68 17.38 -0.86
C ALA A 275 -3.65 18.07 -1.84
N ALA A 276 -4.26 17.29 -2.75
CA ALA A 276 -5.25 17.79 -3.69
C ALA A 276 -6.60 18.15 -3.05
N GLY A 277 -6.85 17.79 -1.79
CA GLY A 277 -8.12 18.05 -1.10
C GLY A 277 -9.27 17.17 -1.56
N PHE A 278 -8.99 15.93 -1.96
CA PHE A 278 -10.00 14.92 -2.30
C PHE A 278 -10.65 14.34 -1.04
N GLU A 279 -11.82 13.73 -1.18
CA GLU A 279 -12.67 13.36 -0.07
C GLU A 279 -12.72 11.84 0.16
N HIS A 280 -12.31 11.41 1.37
CA HIS A 280 -12.31 10.01 1.81
C HIS A 280 -13.37 9.77 2.86
N SER A 281 -14.38 8.95 2.56
CA SER A 281 -15.53 8.72 3.44
C SER A 281 -15.12 8.25 4.85
N ILE A 282 -14.20 7.29 4.96
CA ILE A 282 -13.78 6.74 6.26
C ILE A 282 -12.95 7.76 7.06
N ALA A 283 -12.11 8.57 6.40
CA ALA A 283 -11.41 9.66 7.09
C ALA A 283 -12.38 10.73 7.60
N ASN A 284 -13.45 11.00 6.86
CA ASN A 284 -14.48 11.95 7.26
C ASN A 284 -15.28 11.48 8.48
N MET A 285 -15.38 10.17 8.70
CA MET A 285 -15.95 9.56 9.91
C MET A 285 -15.16 9.89 11.18
N PHE A 286 -13.92 10.36 11.05
CA PHE A 286 -13.13 10.91 12.14
C PHE A 286 -13.18 12.43 12.16
N PHE A 287 -12.83 13.09 11.04
CA PHE A 287 -12.64 14.53 11.00
C PHE A 287 -13.89 15.33 11.40
N VAL A 288 -15.06 14.94 10.87
CA VAL A 288 -16.27 15.72 11.14
C VAL A 288 -16.84 15.45 12.53
N PRO A 289 -16.97 14.20 13.01
CA PRO A 289 -17.35 13.95 14.41
C PRO A 289 -16.41 14.58 15.44
N MET A 290 -15.10 14.59 15.18
CA MET A 290 -14.14 15.29 16.04
C MET A 290 -14.42 16.80 16.08
N GLY A 291 -14.68 17.42 14.92
CA GLY A 291 -15.11 18.82 14.83
C GLY A 291 -16.41 19.09 15.58
N ILE A 292 -17.39 18.18 15.53
CA ILE A 292 -18.66 18.29 16.26
C ILE A 292 -18.42 18.30 17.77
N LEU A 293 -17.51 17.48 18.30
CA LEU A 293 -17.19 17.48 19.73
C LEU A 293 -16.43 18.76 20.12
N VAL A 294 -15.38 19.12 19.40
CA VAL A 294 -14.52 20.24 19.73
C VAL A 294 -15.24 21.59 19.64
N LYS A 295 -16.16 21.78 18.69
CA LYS A 295 -16.89 23.05 18.53
C LYS A 295 -17.69 23.47 19.76
N GLY A 296 -18.06 22.51 20.62
CA GLY A 296 -18.79 22.77 21.87
C GLY A 296 -17.92 23.33 23.00
N SER A 297 -16.58 23.31 22.84
CA SER A 297 -15.67 23.78 23.88
C SER A 297 -15.57 25.32 23.91
N GLU A 298 -15.33 25.88 25.09
CA GLU A 298 -15.06 27.33 25.27
C GLU A 298 -13.85 27.76 24.45
N LEU A 299 -12.80 26.93 24.41
CA LEU A 299 -11.59 27.19 23.63
C LEU A 299 -11.89 27.37 22.15
N ALA A 300 -12.65 26.47 21.53
CA ALA A 300 -12.98 26.58 20.10
C ALA A 300 -13.87 27.81 19.83
N GLN A 301 -14.81 28.10 20.73
CA GLN A 301 -15.71 29.26 20.60
C GLN A 301 -14.96 30.62 20.74
N SER A 302 -13.87 30.66 21.50
CA SER A 302 -13.03 31.87 21.64
C SER A 302 -12.09 32.08 20.45
N LEU A 303 -11.69 31.04 19.73
CA LEU A 303 -10.70 31.10 18.67
C LEU A 303 -11.28 31.14 17.26
N VAL A 304 -12.51 30.65 17.08
CA VAL A 304 -13.09 30.40 15.74
C VAL A 304 -14.40 31.18 15.58
N ALA A 305 -14.58 31.83 14.43
CA ALA A 305 -15.79 32.60 14.15
C ALA A 305 -17.06 31.73 14.25
N PRO A 306 -18.15 32.23 14.93
CA PRO A 306 -19.37 31.46 15.14
C PRO A 306 -20.02 30.89 13.86
N ALA A 307 -19.89 31.61 12.74
CA ALA A 307 -20.41 31.17 11.44
C ALA A 307 -19.80 29.85 10.96
N LEU A 308 -18.54 29.59 11.23
CA LEU A 308 -17.88 28.34 10.89
C LEU A 308 -18.38 27.17 11.77
N LEU A 309 -18.65 27.45 13.04
CA LEU A 309 -19.11 26.43 14.00
C LEU A 309 -20.55 25.97 13.69
N GLN A 310 -21.41 26.86 13.21
CA GLN A 310 -22.83 26.55 12.93
C GLN A 310 -23.00 25.48 11.84
N GLY A 311 -22.16 25.50 10.81
CA GLY A 311 -22.21 24.54 9.69
C GLY A 311 -21.78 23.10 10.03
N ILE A 312 -21.10 22.90 11.16
CA ILE A 312 -20.58 21.59 11.56
C ILE A 312 -21.64 20.85 12.38
N THR A 313 -22.48 20.05 11.74
CA THR A 313 -23.56 19.29 12.37
C THR A 313 -23.59 17.85 11.87
N TRP A 314 -24.26 16.96 12.62
CA TRP A 314 -24.50 15.60 12.14
C TRP A 314 -25.30 15.59 10.83
N GLN A 315 -26.24 16.51 10.64
CA GLN A 315 -27.02 16.61 9.42
C GLN A 315 -26.13 16.95 8.21
N THR A 316 -25.32 18.00 8.31
CA THR A 316 -24.40 18.40 7.23
C THR A 316 -23.33 17.34 6.98
N PHE A 317 -22.89 16.65 8.04
CA PHE A 317 -21.96 15.53 7.90
C PHE A 317 -22.56 14.40 7.05
N PHE A 318 -23.75 13.93 7.37
CA PHE A 318 -24.34 12.81 6.63
C PHE A 318 -24.78 13.23 5.22
N ILE A 319 -25.53 14.34 5.10
CA ILE A 319 -26.21 14.70 3.85
C ILE A 319 -25.25 15.38 2.87
N ASN A 320 -24.46 16.35 3.33
CA ASN A 320 -23.61 17.14 2.42
C ASN A 320 -22.24 16.52 2.17
N ASN A 321 -21.77 15.63 3.07
CA ASN A 321 -20.45 15.04 2.95
C ASN A 321 -20.47 13.52 2.82
N LEU A 322 -20.87 12.79 3.87
CA LEU A 322 -20.64 11.34 3.94
C LEU A 322 -21.34 10.56 2.82
N ILE A 323 -22.60 10.85 2.53
CA ILE A 323 -23.36 10.17 1.47
C ILE A 323 -22.74 10.43 0.09
N PRO A 324 -22.60 11.68 -0.40
CA PRO A 324 -22.02 11.93 -1.72
C PRO A 324 -20.58 11.43 -1.84
N VAL A 325 -19.76 11.60 -0.81
CA VAL A 325 -18.37 11.10 -0.79
C VAL A 325 -18.34 9.58 -0.89
N THR A 326 -19.19 8.87 -0.15
CA THR A 326 -19.25 7.40 -0.19
C THR A 326 -19.63 6.88 -1.58
N LEU A 327 -20.64 7.48 -2.20
CA LEU A 327 -21.04 7.13 -3.57
C LEU A 327 -19.91 7.42 -4.56
N GLY A 328 -19.23 8.56 -4.43
CA GLY A 328 -18.05 8.90 -5.22
C GLY A 328 -16.91 7.89 -5.01
N ASN A 329 -16.62 7.53 -3.75
CA ASN A 329 -15.58 6.55 -3.44
C ASN A 329 -15.89 5.18 -4.09
N ILE A 330 -17.14 4.71 -4.04
CA ILE A 330 -17.54 3.46 -4.71
C ILE A 330 -17.23 3.54 -6.21
N ILE A 331 -17.64 4.60 -6.88
CA ILE A 331 -17.40 4.77 -8.33
C ILE A 331 -15.89 4.82 -8.62
N GLY A 332 -15.12 5.59 -7.84
CA GLY A 332 -13.67 5.70 -7.98
C GLY A 332 -12.96 4.35 -7.95
N GLY A 333 -13.28 3.52 -6.96
CA GLY A 333 -12.67 2.20 -6.81
C GLY A 333 -13.21 1.15 -7.78
N VAL A 334 -14.53 1.09 -7.97
CA VAL A 334 -15.18 0.07 -8.81
C VAL A 334 -14.93 0.30 -10.29
N VAL A 335 -15.19 1.51 -10.79
CA VAL A 335 -15.14 1.78 -12.22
C VAL A 335 -13.71 1.99 -12.69
N PHE A 336 -12.98 2.89 -12.03
CA PHE A 336 -11.67 3.34 -12.52
C PHE A 336 -10.52 2.41 -12.16
N VAL A 337 -10.72 1.48 -11.20
CA VAL A 337 -9.68 0.49 -10.86
C VAL A 337 -10.18 -0.93 -11.07
N ALA A 338 -11.17 -1.41 -10.31
CA ALA A 338 -11.59 -2.80 -10.37
C ALA A 338 -12.06 -3.23 -11.77
N ALA A 339 -13.01 -2.51 -12.35
CA ALA A 339 -13.57 -2.84 -13.66
C ALA A 339 -12.57 -2.53 -14.80
N ALA A 340 -11.85 -1.42 -14.72
CA ALA A 340 -10.87 -1.04 -15.73
C ALA A 340 -9.77 -2.12 -15.86
N TYR A 341 -9.15 -2.51 -14.75
CA TYR A 341 -8.07 -3.49 -14.79
C TYR A 341 -8.57 -4.92 -15.05
N TRP A 342 -9.77 -5.28 -14.56
CA TRP A 342 -10.40 -6.54 -14.95
C TRP A 342 -10.62 -6.61 -16.47
N THR A 343 -11.12 -5.53 -17.08
CA THR A 343 -11.35 -5.46 -18.53
C THR A 343 -10.06 -5.60 -19.32
N CYS A 344 -8.97 -4.95 -18.85
CA CYS A 344 -7.69 -4.97 -19.55
C CYS A 344 -6.94 -6.31 -19.41
N TYR A 345 -7.04 -6.98 -18.27
CA TYR A 345 -6.15 -8.10 -17.96
C TYR A 345 -6.82 -9.45 -17.71
N LEU A 346 -8.12 -9.46 -17.39
CA LEU A 346 -8.81 -10.69 -16.96
C LEU A 346 -10.02 -11.04 -17.82
N ARG A 347 -10.60 -10.06 -18.53
CA ARG A 347 -11.77 -10.32 -19.38
C ARG A 347 -11.43 -11.33 -20.47
N PRO A 348 -12.18 -12.46 -20.62
CA PRO A 348 -12.00 -13.38 -21.71
C PRO A 348 -12.23 -12.66 -23.05
N VAL A 349 -11.25 -12.73 -23.96
CA VAL A 349 -11.42 -12.25 -25.33
C VAL A 349 -12.19 -13.34 -26.08
N GLU A 350 -13.47 -13.10 -26.41
CA GLU A 350 -14.23 -13.98 -27.30
C GLU A 350 -13.54 -14.00 -28.66
N GLY A 351 -12.96 -15.14 -29.03
CA GLY A 351 -12.36 -15.34 -30.34
C GLY A 351 -10.91 -15.84 -30.37
N ASN A 352 -10.16 -15.81 -29.29
CA ASN A 352 -8.79 -16.32 -29.27
C ASN A 352 -8.68 -17.64 -28.51
N LYS A 353 -9.19 -18.73 -29.11
CA LYS A 353 -8.68 -20.07 -28.86
C LYS A 353 -7.28 -20.16 -29.50
N ILE A 354 -6.32 -19.43 -28.98
CA ILE A 354 -4.92 -19.77 -29.23
C ILE A 354 -4.66 -21.01 -28.40
N ALA A 355 -4.51 -22.11 -29.12
CA ALA A 355 -4.05 -23.39 -28.60
C ALA A 355 -2.86 -23.14 -27.69
N THR A 356 -2.99 -23.61 -26.43
CA THR A 356 -1.87 -23.82 -25.52
C THR A 356 -1.12 -25.06 -25.99
N ASP A 357 -0.53 -25.02 -27.17
CA ASP A 357 0.52 -25.93 -27.58
C ASP A 357 1.85 -25.23 -27.28
N GLY A 358 2.49 -25.76 -26.24
CA GLY A 358 3.80 -25.30 -25.80
C GLY A 358 4.81 -25.30 -26.92
N LYS A 359 5.15 -24.11 -27.41
CA LYS A 359 6.46 -23.79 -27.99
C LYS A 359 6.65 -22.29 -27.87
N GLY A 360 7.68 -21.93 -27.11
CA GLY A 360 8.06 -20.54 -26.89
C GLY A 360 8.40 -19.83 -28.18
N ILE A 361 8.15 -18.53 -28.14
CA ILE A 361 8.88 -17.55 -28.95
C ILE A 361 9.38 -16.48 -28.00
N LEU A 362 10.70 -16.44 -27.90
CA LEU A 362 11.67 -15.43 -27.44
C LEU A 362 11.17 -14.35 -26.47
#